data_bafc0b40c0757c8966393be821c29a15
#
_entry.id   bafc0b40c0757c8966393be821c29a15
#
_cell.length_a   1.000
_cell.length_b   1.000
_cell.length_c   1.000
_cell.angle_alpha   90.00
_cell.angle_beta   90.00
_cell.angle_gamma   90.00
#
_symmetry.space_group_name_H-M   'P 1'
#
loop_
_entity.id
_entity.type
_entity.pdbx_description
1 polymer ?
#
loop_
_entity_poly.entity_id
_entity_poly.type
_entity_poly.pdbx_seq_one_letter_code
_entity_poly.pdbx_strand_id
1 'polypeptide(L)'
;MKKGDILEGIVTRVDFPNRGIVEAEIPAEGAGAAKTDGEKAGEAGNTEPAKVTVIVKNTIPGQKLRFSIAKKRGDRLEGRLLETLAASELEKAEDVCPHFGECGGCLYQTMTGKAQLSMKEAQIHRLFRDVCPDLHFEGMFDSPLLQEYRNKMEFTFGDAYKDGPMALGMHRRGSFYDIVTADGCRIVHPDFNKVLSATKDYFEAQGTPFFHRTMHTGYLRHLLVRRAQKTGEMLACLVTTTQMEKEAEEALLAGWKDCLLALPLEGRLAGILHTKNDSVADAVKDEGTEVLSGSPVIHEELLGLTFEITPFSFFQTNSLGAEVLYGKVREYALEQLEEKPEVIFDLYSGTGTIAQILAPVAKKVVGVEIVEEAVLAARKNADLNGLSNCEFIAGDVLKVVDDLAEKPDLIILDPPRDGIHPKAIGKIIAFGVKRIVYVSCKPTSLVRDLEILQNAGYRVERTCCVNMFPSTSGIETVCLLERR
;
A
#
# COMPACT_ATOMS: atom_id res chain seq x y z
N MET A 1 -23.05 16.68 22.21
CA MET A 1 -22.53 16.91 20.87
C MET A 1 -23.35 16.15 19.84
N LYS A 2 -23.68 16.78 18.72
CA LYS A 2 -24.53 16.25 17.64
C LYS A 2 -23.69 16.14 16.35
N LYS A 3 -24.16 15.33 15.40
CA LYS A 3 -23.57 15.29 14.05
C LYS A 3 -23.69 16.68 13.41
N GLY A 4 -22.60 17.17 12.83
CA GLY A 4 -22.49 18.49 12.23
C GLY A 4 -21.88 19.56 13.12
N ASP A 5 -21.79 19.33 14.44
CA ASP A 5 -21.11 20.30 15.34
C ASP A 5 -19.67 20.51 14.88
N ILE A 6 -19.21 21.76 14.84
CA ILE A 6 -17.86 22.15 14.44
C ILE A 6 -17.04 22.41 15.69
N LEU A 7 -15.86 21.81 15.76
CA LEU A 7 -14.92 21.95 16.85
C LEU A 7 -13.51 22.30 16.34
N GLU A 8 -12.70 22.87 17.21
CA GLU A 8 -11.28 23.02 17.02
C GLU A 8 -10.53 22.19 18.07
N GLY A 9 -9.37 21.63 17.68
CA GLY A 9 -8.57 20.82 18.59
C GLY A 9 -7.20 20.56 18.05
N ILE A 10 -6.35 19.93 18.89
CA ILE A 10 -4.97 19.60 18.59
C ILE A 10 -4.86 18.08 18.42
N VAL A 11 -4.16 17.65 17.38
CA VAL A 11 -3.82 16.23 17.17
C VAL A 11 -2.73 15.85 18.16
N THR A 12 -3.04 15.05 19.16
CA THR A 12 -2.07 14.61 20.17
C THR A 12 -1.21 13.44 19.68
N ARG A 13 -1.78 12.56 18.87
CA ARG A 13 -1.10 11.44 18.21
C ARG A 13 -1.88 10.94 17.01
N VAL A 14 -1.23 10.11 16.20
CA VAL A 14 -1.88 9.35 15.11
C VAL A 14 -1.72 7.87 15.39
N ASP A 15 -2.83 7.15 15.44
CA ASP A 15 -2.86 5.70 15.55
C ASP A 15 -2.98 5.05 14.16
N PHE A 16 -2.45 3.84 14.02
CA PHE A 16 -2.44 3.11 12.73
C PHE A 16 -3.86 2.88 12.18
N PRO A 17 -4.10 3.00 10.88
CA PRO A 17 -3.15 3.42 9.83
C PRO A 17 -3.00 4.95 9.70
N ASN A 18 -4.02 5.75 10.01
CA ASN A 18 -4.00 7.22 9.94
C ASN A 18 -5.13 7.86 10.76
N ARG A 19 -5.33 7.40 11.99
CA ARG A 19 -6.37 7.88 12.90
C ARG A 19 -5.77 8.92 13.85
N GLY A 20 -5.91 10.21 13.51
CA GLY A 20 -5.52 11.28 14.43
C GLY A 20 -6.43 11.33 15.65
N ILE A 21 -5.84 11.28 16.81
CA ILE A 21 -6.52 11.47 18.10
C ILE A 21 -6.45 12.95 18.42
N VAL A 22 -7.59 13.62 18.34
CA VAL A 22 -7.72 15.06 18.52
C VAL A 22 -8.34 15.35 19.88
N GLU A 23 -7.66 16.15 20.69
CA GLU A 23 -8.24 16.74 21.89
C GLU A 23 -8.86 18.08 21.55
N ALA A 24 -10.14 18.23 21.82
CA ALA A 24 -10.92 19.44 21.57
C ALA A 24 -11.62 19.89 22.85
N GLU A 25 -11.76 21.18 23.02
CA GLU A 25 -12.56 21.79 24.09
C GLU A 25 -14.00 21.92 23.63
N ILE A 26 -14.93 21.55 24.50
CA ILE A 26 -16.36 21.77 24.25
C ILE A 26 -16.67 23.21 24.59
N PRO A 27 -17.21 24.04 23.66
CA PRO A 27 -17.66 25.36 23.99
C PRO A 27 -18.68 25.29 25.13
N ALA A 28 -18.52 26.14 26.14
CA ALA A 28 -19.53 26.26 27.19
C ALA A 28 -20.89 26.59 26.55
N GLU A 29 -21.92 25.81 26.82
CA GLU A 29 -23.27 26.13 26.35
C GLU A 29 -23.67 27.49 26.94
N GLY A 30 -23.71 28.55 26.08
CA GLY A 30 -24.21 29.84 26.54
C GLY A 30 -23.68 31.11 25.90
N ALA A 31 -23.10 31.09 24.70
CA ALA A 31 -22.74 32.34 24.01
C ALA A 31 -23.54 32.51 22.71
N GLY A 32 -24.87 32.63 22.80
CA GLY A 32 -25.67 32.91 21.61
C GLY A 32 -27.18 32.80 21.78
N ALA A 33 -27.77 33.48 22.74
CA ALA A 33 -29.15 33.95 22.65
C ALA A 33 -29.40 34.96 23.81
N ALA A 34 -29.42 36.23 23.48
CA ALA A 34 -29.96 37.25 24.39
C ALA A 34 -31.41 36.91 24.72
N LYS A 35 -31.69 36.53 25.95
CA LYS A 35 -33.02 36.67 26.56
C LYS A 35 -32.89 37.60 27.73
N THR A 36 -33.68 38.60 27.65
CA THR A 36 -33.95 39.66 28.62
C THR A 36 -34.44 39.12 29.96
N ASP A 37 -34.00 39.79 31.01
CA ASP A 37 -34.59 39.99 32.33
C ASP A 37 -34.41 38.93 33.42
N GLY A 38 -33.55 39.32 34.36
CA GLY A 38 -33.75 39.22 35.82
C GLY A 38 -33.54 37.82 36.43
N GLU A 39 -32.28 37.56 36.90
CA GLU A 39 -32.11 37.01 38.24
C GLU A 39 -30.59 36.87 38.58
N LYS A 40 -30.25 37.27 39.72
CA LYS A 40 -29.03 37.18 40.56
C LYS A 40 -27.80 36.47 40.03
N ALA A 41 -26.70 37.21 40.01
CA ALA A 41 -25.30 36.73 39.92
C ALA A 41 -25.03 35.67 40.99
N GLY A 42 -24.97 34.41 40.56
CA GLY A 42 -24.33 33.32 41.27
C GLY A 42 -22.86 33.24 40.81
N GLU A 43 -21.94 33.03 41.76
CA GLU A 43 -20.52 32.95 41.55
C GLU A 43 -20.17 32.09 40.31
N ALA A 44 -19.44 32.68 39.37
CA ALA A 44 -18.87 31.99 38.22
C ALA A 44 -17.82 30.98 38.75
N GLY A 45 -18.25 29.76 38.99
CA GLY A 45 -17.34 28.66 39.22
C GLY A 45 -16.43 28.51 38.01
N ASN A 46 -15.15 28.50 38.22
CA ASN A 46 -14.09 28.31 37.22
C ASN A 46 -14.14 26.84 36.77
N THR A 47 -15.16 26.48 35.95
CA THR A 47 -15.25 25.16 35.32
C THR A 47 -14.33 25.18 34.13
N GLU A 48 -13.20 24.46 34.21
CA GLU A 48 -12.36 24.16 33.04
C GLU A 48 -13.25 23.63 31.93
N PRO A 49 -13.03 24.05 30.67
CA PRO A 49 -13.83 23.58 29.54
C PRO A 49 -13.70 22.06 29.43
N ALA A 50 -14.83 21.38 29.30
CA ALA A 50 -14.85 19.94 29.19
C ALA A 50 -14.09 19.52 27.92
N LYS A 51 -13.10 18.65 28.09
CA LYS A 51 -12.32 18.11 26.96
C LYS A 51 -12.97 16.88 26.36
N VAL A 52 -12.85 16.72 25.05
CA VAL A 52 -13.37 15.58 24.32
C VAL A 52 -12.31 15.06 23.36
N THR A 53 -12.28 13.73 23.20
CA THR A 53 -11.40 13.06 22.23
C THR A 53 -12.20 12.70 20.97
N VAL A 54 -11.70 13.12 19.81
CA VAL A 54 -12.31 12.87 18.51
C VAL A 54 -11.28 12.25 17.57
N ILE A 55 -11.70 11.25 16.80
CA ILE A 55 -10.85 10.62 15.77
C ILE A 55 -11.04 11.36 14.46
N VAL A 56 -9.99 11.97 13.94
CA VAL A 56 -9.98 12.65 12.63
C VAL A 56 -8.91 12.00 11.76
N LYS A 57 -9.27 11.59 10.54
CA LYS A 57 -8.34 10.96 9.58
C LYS A 57 -7.52 12.01 8.82
N ASN A 58 -6.41 11.55 8.24
CA ASN A 58 -5.54 12.34 7.37
C ASN A 58 -4.94 13.56 8.07
N THR A 59 -4.39 13.33 9.25
CA THR A 59 -3.81 14.36 10.11
C THR A 59 -2.41 13.97 10.56
N ILE A 60 -1.67 14.97 11.05
CA ILE A 60 -0.30 14.83 11.57
C ILE A 60 -0.29 15.25 13.04
N PRO A 61 0.46 14.55 13.93
CA PRO A 61 0.56 14.92 15.34
C PRO A 61 1.04 16.39 15.49
N GLY A 62 0.41 17.14 16.38
CA GLY A 62 0.73 18.56 16.61
C GLY A 62 -0.05 19.55 15.75
N GLN A 63 -0.76 19.11 14.70
CA GLN A 63 -1.62 20.01 13.93
C GLN A 63 -2.78 20.55 14.78
N LYS A 64 -3.12 21.83 14.60
CA LYS A 64 -4.37 22.41 15.07
C LYS A 64 -5.40 22.35 13.95
N LEU A 65 -6.53 21.74 14.22
CA LEU A 65 -7.56 21.42 13.21
C LEU A 65 -8.88 22.08 13.56
N ARG A 66 -9.66 22.40 12.50
CA ARG A 66 -11.11 22.59 12.54
C ARG A 66 -11.77 21.39 11.84
N PHE A 67 -12.74 20.77 12.51
CA PHE A 67 -13.40 19.57 12.01
C PHE A 67 -14.86 19.54 12.43
N SER A 68 -15.69 18.81 11.68
CA SER A 68 -17.09 18.58 12.04
C SER A 68 -17.29 17.15 12.57
N ILE A 69 -18.18 16.99 13.56
CA ILE A 69 -18.58 15.67 14.06
C ILE A 69 -19.34 14.95 12.95
N ALA A 70 -18.76 13.87 12.44
CA ALA A 70 -19.34 13.07 11.37
C ALA A 70 -20.18 11.90 11.92
N LYS A 71 -19.72 11.28 13.01
CA LYS A 71 -20.32 10.06 13.54
C LYS A 71 -20.08 9.93 15.06
N LYS A 72 -21.09 9.40 15.76
CA LYS A 72 -20.98 9.01 17.17
C LYS A 72 -21.38 7.55 17.30
N ARG A 73 -20.53 6.72 17.92
CA ARG A 73 -20.79 5.32 18.25
C ARG A 73 -20.39 5.07 19.70
N GLY A 74 -21.35 4.99 20.60
CA GLY A 74 -21.08 4.95 22.04
C GLY A 74 -20.29 6.19 22.45
N ASP A 75 -19.17 5.98 23.14
CA ASP A 75 -18.26 7.06 23.60
C ASP A 75 -17.27 7.51 22.50
N ARG A 76 -17.24 6.83 21.37
CA ARG A 76 -16.32 7.13 20.27
C ARG A 76 -16.92 8.16 19.33
N LEU A 77 -16.19 9.26 19.14
CA LEU A 77 -16.50 10.32 18.19
C LEU A 77 -15.56 10.27 16.99
N GLU A 78 -16.14 10.37 15.78
CA GLU A 78 -15.38 10.49 14.54
C GLU A 78 -15.68 11.84 13.90
N GLY A 79 -14.63 12.58 13.57
CA GLY A 79 -14.70 13.89 12.90
C GLY A 79 -14.27 13.81 11.45
N ARG A 80 -14.78 14.75 10.65
CA ARG A 80 -14.33 15.04 9.30
C ARG A 80 -13.50 16.31 9.31
N LEU A 81 -12.26 16.24 8.86
CA LEU A 81 -11.38 17.39 8.69
C LEU A 81 -12.03 18.41 7.76
N LEU A 82 -12.09 19.66 8.17
CA LEU A 82 -12.54 20.80 7.38
C LEU A 82 -11.33 21.65 6.97
N GLU A 83 -10.44 21.95 7.94
CA GLU A 83 -9.32 22.85 7.74
C GLU A 83 -8.19 22.53 8.73
N THR A 84 -6.93 22.67 8.29
CA THR A 84 -5.77 22.71 9.16
C THR A 84 -5.45 24.16 9.50
N LEU A 85 -5.70 24.56 10.76
CA LEU A 85 -5.53 25.95 11.25
C LEU A 85 -4.07 26.29 11.50
N ALA A 86 -3.27 25.29 11.95
CA ALA A 86 -1.84 25.43 12.11
C ALA A 86 -1.15 24.11 11.79
N ALA A 87 -0.05 24.19 11.05
CA ALA A 87 0.82 23.08 10.76
C ALA A 87 1.54 22.57 12.02
N SER A 88 1.97 21.31 11.96
CA SER A 88 2.78 20.70 13.01
C SER A 88 4.24 21.12 12.90
N GLU A 89 4.95 21.18 14.03
CA GLU A 89 6.42 21.28 14.07
C GLU A 89 7.15 20.10 13.39
N LEU A 90 6.44 19.01 13.09
CA LEU A 90 6.96 17.86 12.34
C LEU A 90 6.93 18.07 10.82
N GLU A 91 6.22 19.09 10.35
CA GLU A 91 6.03 19.41 8.94
C GLU A 91 7.14 20.36 8.45
N LYS A 92 8.34 19.79 8.24
CA LYS A 92 9.55 20.52 7.84
C LYS A 92 10.18 19.99 6.55
N ALA A 93 9.44 19.20 5.76
CA ALA A 93 9.92 18.76 4.46
C ALA A 93 9.89 19.93 3.45
N GLU A 94 10.98 20.12 2.72
CA GLU A 94 11.13 21.23 1.77
C GLU A 94 10.61 20.87 0.37
N ASP A 95 10.84 19.62 -0.08
CA ASP A 95 10.45 19.15 -1.41
C ASP A 95 9.15 18.32 -1.36
N VAL A 96 8.03 19.02 -1.33
CA VAL A 96 6.70 18.42 -1.27
C VAL A 96 6.11 18.25 -2.67
N CYS A 97 5.45 17.12 -2.92
CA CYS A 97 4.73 16.89 -4.16
C CYS A 97 3.70 18.00 -4.44
N PRO A 98 3.65 18.58 -5.66
CA PRO A 98 2.73 19.67 -5.99
C PRO A 98 1.25 19.28 -5.85
N HIS A 99 0.95 18.00 -5.91
CA HIS A 99 -0.42 17.47 -5.75
C HIS A 99 -0.77 17.07 -4.32
N PHE A 100 0.15 17.31 -3.35
CA PHE A 100 -0.11 16.97 -1.95
C PHE A 100 -1.28 17.79 -1.38
N GLY A 101 -2.14 17.12 -0.64
CA GLY A 101 -3.37 17.73 -0.11
C GLY A 101 -4.60 17.46 -0.98
N GLU A 102 -4.46 17.50 -2.31
CA GLU A 102 -5.55 17.17 -3.24
C GLU A 102 -5.55 15.69 -3.64
N CYS A 103 -4.39 15.15 -4.05
CA CYS A 103 -4.24 13.74 -4.39
C CYS A 103 -4.44 12.83 -3.17
N GLY A 104 -5.16 11.72 -3.36
CA GLY A 104 -5.42 10.72 -2.32
C GLY A 104 -4.25 9.80 -1.96
N GLY A 105 -3.12 9.87 -2.70
CA GLY A 105 -2.04 8.89 -2.60
C GLY A 105 -1.18 9.01 -1.33
N CYS A 106 -0.66 10.20 -1.02
CA CYS A 106 0.26 10.43 0.10
C CYS A 106 -0.42 11.13 1.28
N LEU A 107 0.08 10.85 2.50
CA LEU A 107 -0.47 11.40 3.74
C LEU A 107 0.52 12.30 4.48
N TYR A 108 1.82 12.07 4.33
CA TYR A 108 2.86 12.62 5.21
C TYR A 108 4.00 13.30 4.45
N GLN A 109 3.74 13.79 3.22
CA GLN A 109 4.74 14.46 2.37
C GLN A 109 5.40 15.69 3.03
N THR A 110 4.67 16.39 3.89
CA THR A 110 5.16 17.56 4.62
C THR A 110 6.06 17.21 5.81
N MET A 111 6.06 15.94 6.25
CA MET A 111 6.93 15.47 7.33
C MET A 111 8.28 15.04 6.79
N THR A 112 9.35 15.32 7.56
CA THR A 112 10.67 14.73 7.26
C THR A 112 10.66 13.21 7.40
N GLY A 113 11.52 12.49 6.68
CA GLY A 113 11.63 11.03 6.78
C GLY A 113 11.79 10.56 8.23
N LYS A 114 12.68 11.21 9.00
CA LYS A 114 12.88 10.89 10.42
C LYS A 114 11.60 11.04 11.26
N ALA A 115 10.83 12.09 11.02
CA ALA A 115 9.57 12.30 11.74
C ALA A 115 8.53 11.23 11.38
N GLN A 116 8.46 10.83 10.10
CA GLN A 116 7.60 9.73 9.65
C GLN A 116 7.97 8.41 10.34
N LEU A 117 9.27 8.05 10.41
CA LEU A 117 9.74 6.83 11.06
C LEU A 117 9.37 6.84 12.55
N SER A 118 9.69 7.91 13.28
CA SER A 118 9.37 8.02 14.73
C SER A 118 7.87 7.91 15.00
N MET A 119 7.03 8.50 14.17
CA MET A 119 5.57 8.39 14.27
C MET A 119 5.09 6.95 14.05
N LYS A 120 5.59 6.29 13.00
CA LYS A 120 5.23 4.90 12.66
C LYS A 120 5.71 3.93 13.74
N GLU A 121 6.93 4.10 14.25
CA GLU A 121 7.47 3.33 15.37
C GLU A 121 6.60 3.44 16.62
N ALA A 122 6.19 4.64 16.98
CA ALA A 122 5.27 4.86 18.10
C ALA A 122 3.89 4.20 17.88
N GLN A 123 3.43 4.07 16.62
CA GLN A 123 2.21 3.32 16.29
C GLN A 123 2.39 1.83 16.56
N ILE A 124 3.51 1.25 16.16
CA ILE A 124 3.83 -0.17 16.38
C ILE A 124 3.90 -0.48 17.87
N HIS A 125 4.65 0.29 18.64
CA HIS A 125 4.74 0.09 20.11
C HIS A 125 3.38 0.14 20.80
N ARG A 126 2.47 1.02 20.36
CA ARG A 126 1.10 1.05 20.90
C ARG A 126 0.28 -0.18 20.53
N LEU A 127 0.40 -0.67 19.28
CA LEU A 127 -0.33 -1.84 18.82
C LEU A 127 0.11 -3.13 19.51
N PHE A 128 1.41 -3.26 19.77
CA PHE A 128 1.99 -4.48 20.33
C PHE A 128 1.95 -4.53 21.86
N ARG A 129 1.67 -3.40 22.53
CA ARG A 129 1.75 -3.25 23.99
C ARG A 129 1.07 -4.37 24.77
N ASP A 130 -0.16 -4.72 24.37
CA ASP A 130 -1.00 -5.65 25.12
C ASP A 130 -0.72 -7.12 24.74
N VAL A 131 -0.22 -7.37 23.54
CA VAL A 131 0.05 -8.72 23.02
C VAL A 131 1.49 -9.15 23.23
N CYS A 132 2.43 -8.21 23.12
CA CYS A 132 3.86 -8.44 23.30
C CYS A 132 4.45 -7.35 24.20
N PRO A 133 4.19 -7.36 25.52
CA PRO A 133 4.67 -6.32 26.43
C PRO A 133 6.21 -6.21 26.47
N ASP A 134 6.91 -7.34 26.31
CA ASP A 134 8.37 -7.44 26.29
C ASP A 134 8.92 -7.48 24.85
N LEU A 135 8.30 -6.76 23.93
CA LEU A 135 8.67 -6.74 22.52
C LEU A 135 10.14 -6.36 22.31
N HIS A 136 10.93 -7.29 21.79
CA HIS A 136 12.28 -6.96 21.30
C HIS A 136 12.15 -6.32 19.92
N PHE A 137 12.09 -5.00 19.90
CA PHE A 137 11.94 -4.20 18.68
C PHE A 137 13.27 -3.64 18.21
N GLU A 138 13.75 -4.05 17.03
CA GLU A 138 15.04 -3.64 16.48
C GLU A 138 15.01 -2.27 15.81
N GLY A 139 13.83 -1.75 15.52
CA GLY A 139 13.65 -0.43 14.91
C GLY A 139 12.82 -0.45 13.64
N MET A 140 12.64 0.75 13.11
CA MET A 140 11.99 1.02 11.83
C MET A 140 13.07 1.28 10.77
N PHE A 141 13.26 0.33 9.84
CA PHE A 141 14.18 0.48 8.71
C PHE A 141 13.52 1.31 7.61
N ASP A 142 14.23 2.27 7.06
CA ASP A 142 13.70 3.13 6.00
C ASP A 142 13.88 2.51 4.62
N SER A 143 13.08 2.97 3.66
CA SER A 143 13.36 2.75 2.24
C SER A 143 14.65 3.50 1.85
N PRO A 144 15.53 2.91 1.02
CA PRO A 144 16.71 3.59 0.52
C PRO A 144 16.39 4.90 -0.23
N LEU A 145 15.23 4.98 -0.85
CA LEU A 145 14.71 6.19 -1.48
C LEU A 145 13.42 6.63 -0.78
N LEU A 146 13.31 7.91 -0.45
CA LEU A 146 12.11 8.53 0.11
C LEU A 146 11.16 9.06 -0.98
N GLN A 147 11.72 9.33 -2.16
CA GLN A 147 11.03 9.73 -3.39
C GLN A 147 11.47 8.81 -4.52
N GLU A 148 10.76 8.81 -5.65
CA GLU A 148 11.07 7.99 -6.83
C GLU A 148 11.21 6.48 -6.57
N TYR A 149 10.69 6.01 -5.44
CA TYR A 149 10.80 4.62 -5.03
C TYR A 149 9.76 3.72 -5.69
N ARG A 150 8.61 4.29 -6.11
CA ARG A 150 7.47 3.52 -6.55
C ARG A 150 7.61 3.09 -8.01
N ASN A 151 7.60 1.77 -8.24
CA ASN A 151 7.88 1.16 -9.53
C ASN A 151 6.63 0.75 -10.33
N LYS A 152 5.41 0.97 -9.80
CA LYS A 152 4.12 0.71 -10.48
C LYS A 152 3.10 1.77 -10.12
N MET A 153 2.44 2.33 -11.13
CA MET A 153 1.25 3.18 -10.95
C MET A 153 0.13 2.76 -11.89
N GLU A 154 -1.07 2.87 -11.39
CA GLU A 154 -2.32 2.76 -12.14
C GLU A 154 -3.00 4.12 -12.08
N PHE A 155 -2.89 4.87 -13.17
CA PHE A 155 -3.53 6.17 -13.31
C PHE A 155 -4.92 5.97 -13.92
N THR A 156 -5.90 6.72 -13.43
CA THR A 156 -7.29 6.64 -13.88
C THR A 156 -7.60 7.83 -14.76
N PHE A 157 -8.26 7.60 -15.91
CA PHE A 157 -8.91 8.65 -16.69
C PHE A 157 -10.23 9.05 -16.04
N GLY A 158 -10.55 10.33 -16.05
CA GLY A 158 -11.82 10.84 -15.53
C GLY A 158 -11.91 12.35 -15.61
N ASP A 159 -12.92 12.89 -14.95
CA ASP A 159 -13.12 14.34 -14.80
C ASP A 159 -12.21 14.93 -13.71
N ALA A 160 -11.61 16.08 -13.95
CA ALA A 160 -10.92 16.85 -12.90
C ALA A 160 -11.90 17.32 -11.79
N TYR A 161 -13.12 17.59 -12.20
CA TYR A 161 -14.32 17.87 -11.37
C TYR A 161 -15.54 17.56 -12.23
N LYS A 162 -16.71 17.38 -11.63
CA LYS A 162 -17.94 17.00 -12.35
C LYS A 162 -18.14 17.83 -13.63
N ASP A 163 -18.26 17.15 -14.77
CA ASP A 163 -18.39 17.71 -16.11
C ASP A 163 -17.21 18.65 -16.50
N GLY A 164 -16.04 18.46 -15.88
CA GLY A 164 -14.81 19.21 -16.10
C GLY A 164 -13.93 18.64 -17.23
N PRO A 165 -12.71 19.18 -17.42
CA PRO A 165 -11.78 18.68 -18.42
C PRO A 165 -11.27 17.28 -18.06
N MET A 166 -10.77 16.56 -19.09
CA MET A 166 -10.13 15.28 -18.91
C MET A 166 -8.94 15.41 -17.95
N ALA A 167 -8.86 14.49 -17.01
CA ALA A 167 -7.73 14.31 -16.12
C ALA A 167 -7.23 12.85 -16.22
N LEU A 168 -5.93 12.66 -16.03
CA LEU A 168 -5.30 11.34 -15.92
C LEU A 168 -4.43 11.33 -14.67
N GLY A 169 -4.76 10.48 -13.69
CA GLY A 169 -3.99 10.47 -12.45
C GLY A 169 -4.65 9.71 -11.32
N MET A 170 -4.71 10.33 -10.16
CA MET A 170 -5.18 9.70 -8.93
C MET A 170 -6.48 10.33 -8.45
N HIS A 171 -7.30 9.53 -7.76
CA HIS A 171 -8.51 10.06 -7.12
C HIS A 171 -8.18 11.22 -6.18
N ARG A 172 -9.00 12.27 -6.25
CA ARG A 172 -8.96 13.39 -5.30
C ARG A 172 -9.29 12.89 -3.91
N ARG A 173 -8.57 13.38 -2.92
CA ARG A 173 -8.79 13.05 -1.52
C ARG A 173 -10.24 13.33 -1.09
N GLY A 174 -10.93 12.26 -0.68
CA GLY A 174 -12.33 12.37 -0.24
C GLY A 174 -13.38 12.42 -1.36
N SER A 175 -12.98 12.31 -2.62
CA SER A 175 -13.88 12.12 -3.77
C SER A 175 -13.69 10.73 -4.39
N PHE A 176 -14.78 10.15 -4.90
CA PHE A 176 -14.77 8.91 -5.68
C PHE A 176 -14.72 9.16 -7.20
N TYR A 177 -15.03 10.38 -7.63
CA TYR A 177 -15.22 10.71 -9.03
C TYR A 177 -14.10 11.60 -9.57
N ASP A 178 -13.71 12.61 -8.82
CA ASP A 178 -12.75 13.60 -9.29
C ASP A 178 -11.33 13.02 -9.34
N ILE A 179 -10.64 13.28 -10.44
CA ILE A 179 -9.27 12.84 -10.69
C ILE A 179 -8.34 14.05 -10.63
N VAL A 180 -7.22 13.91 -9.93
CA VAL A 180 -6.12 14.87 -9.93
C VAL A 180 -5.08 14.38 -10.94
N THR A 181 -4.79 15.19 -11.94
CA THR A 181 -3.70 14.88 -12.89
C THR A 181 -2.37 14.83 -12.14
N ALA A 182 -1.71 13.67 -12.16
CA ALA A 182 -0.55 13.38 -11.30
C ALA A 182 0.80 13.56 -12.03
N ASP A 183 0.92 14.60 -12.85
CA ASP A 183 2.03 14.90 -13.75
C ASP A 183 3.33 15.40 -13.06
N GLY A 184 3.26 15.66 -11.76
CA GLY A 184 4.40 16.04 -10.91
C GLY A 184 4.56 15.13 -9.70
N CYS A 185 4.12 13.87 -9.79
CA CYS A 185 4.19 12.92 -8.67
C CYS A 185 5.65 12.66 -8.26
N ARG A 186 5.96 12.82 -6.96
CA ARG A 186 7.32 12.69 -6.42
C ARG A 186 7.69 11.28 -5.97
N ILE A 187 6.73 10.40 -5.77
CA ILE A 187 7.02 9.02 -5.33
C ILE A 187 7.37 8.09 -6.49
N VAL A 188 7.16 8.52 -7.75
CA VAL A 188 7.55 7.79 -8.96
C VAL A 188 8.71 8.48 -9.66
N HIS A 189 9.46 7.71 -10.45
CA HIS A 189 10.51 8.26 -11.32
C HIS A 189 9.93 9.28 -12.31
N PRO A 190 10.64 10.35 -12.70
CA PRO A 190 10.14 11.38 -13.63
C PRO A 190 9.62 10.85 -14.96
N ASP A 191 10.11 9.72 -15.44
CA ASP A 191 9.63 9.08 -16.66
C ASP A 191 8.14 8.69 -16.59
N PHE A 192 7.60 8.34 -15.38
CA PHE A 192 6.17 8.11 -15.21
C PHE A 192 5.35 9.37 -15.53
N ASN A 193 5.83 10.52 -15.04
CA ASN A 193 5.17 11.80 -15.25
C ASN A 193 5.20 12.18 -16.75
N LYS A 194 6.30 11.91 -17.46
CA LYS A 194 6.42 12.14 -18.92
C LYS A 194 5.43 11.26 -19.70
N VAL A 195 5.37 9.95 -19.38
CA VAL A 195 4.44 9.01 -20.02
C VAL A 195 2.98 9.39 -19.74
N LEU A 196 2.66 9.77 -18.50
CA LEU A 196 1.33 10.23 -18.13
C LEU A 196 0.92 11.48 -18.91
N SER A 197 1.76 12.53 -18.90
CA SER A 197 1.46 13.79 -19.57
C SER A 197 1.28 13.60 -21.08
N ALA A 198 2.20 12.89 -21.72
CA ALA A 198 2.10 12.60 -23.15
C ALA A 198 0.86 11.79 -23.51
N THR A 199 0.49 10.82 -22.68
CA THR A 199 -0.74 10.03 -22.88
C THR A 199 -1.99 10.89 -22.74
N LYS A 200 -2.07 11.71 -21.67
CA LYS A 200 -3.19 12.61 -21.45
C LYS A 200 -3.35 13.58 -22.61
N ASP A 201 -2.27 14.28 -22.96
CA ASP A 201 -2.29 15.33 -23.99
C ASP A 201 -2.66 14.76 -25.37
N TYR A 202 -2.15 13.56 -25.68
CA TYR A 202 -2.50 12.86 -26.93
C TYR A 202 -4.00 12.58 -27.02
N PHE A 203 -4.60 11.91 -26.02
CA PHE A 203 -6.01 11.54 -26.07
C PHE A 203 -6.95 12.74 -25.90
N GLU A 204 -6.55 13.78 -25.18
CA GLU A 204 -7.30 15.04 -25.10
C GLU A 204 -7.33 15.73 -26.45
N ALA A 205 -6.23 15.78 -27.18
CA ALA A 205 -6.15 16.36 -28.53
C ALA A 205 -6.98 15.56 -29.55
N GLN A 206 -7.11 14.24 -29.39
CA GLN A 206 -7.98 13.40 -30.24
C GLN A 206 -9.46 13.47 -29.84
N GLY A 207 -9.81 14.16 -28.75
CA GLY A 207 -11.18 14.21 -28.24
C GLY A 207 -11.73 12.84 -27.82
N THR A 208 -10.84 11.93 -27.39
CA THR A 208 -11.20 10.56 -27.04
C THR A 208 -11.97 10.52 -25.71
N PRO A 209 -13.19 9.94 -25.66
CA PRO A 209 -13.97 9.90 -24.43
C PRO A 209 -13.38 8.91 -23.40
N PHE A 210 -13.37 9.29 -22.13
CA PHE A 210 -13.07 8.36 -21.04
C PHE A 210 -14.33 7.68 -20.51
N PHE A 211 -14.17 6.55 -19.82
CA PHE A 211 -15.26 5.73 -19.32
C PHE A 211 -15.96 6.37 -18.11
N HIS A 212 -17.24 6.66 -18.24
CA HIS A 212 -18.09 7.17 -17.18
C HIS A 212 -18.72 6.03 -16.38
N ARG A 213 -18.33 5.89 -15.12
CA ARG A 213 -18.74 4.77 -14.25
C ARG A 213 -20.24 4.68 -14.00
N THR A 214 -20.96 5.79 -14.02
CA THR A 214 -22.41 5.82 -13.79
C THR A 214 -23.21 5.54 -15.06
N MET A 215 -22.68 5.89 -16.22
CA MET A 215 -23.32 5.69 -17.52
C MET A 215 -22.87 4.43 -18.23
N HIS A 216 -21.75 3.84 -17.78
CA HIS A 216 -21.08 2.68 -18.39
C HIS A 216 -20.73 2.92 -19.88
N THR A 217 -20.39 4.14 -20.24
CA THR A 217 -20.04 4.55 -21.60
C THR A 217 -18.71 5.28 -21.64
N GLY A 218 -17.99 5.16 -22.75
CA GLY A 218 -16.68 5.78 -22.97
C GLY A 218 -15.57 4.74 -23.17
N TYR A 219 -14.41 5.18 -23.62
CA TYR A 219 -13.35 4.30 -24.08
C TYR A 219 -12.18 4.19 -23.09
N LEU A 220 -11.54 5.31 -22.71
CA LEU A 220 -10.34 5.31 -21.87
C LEU A 220 -10.66 4.99 -20.41
N ARG A 221 -9.92 4.06 -19.80
CA ARG A 221 -10.11 3.68 -18.40
C ARG A 221 -8.90 3.99 -17.52
N HIS A 222 -7.78 3.34 -17.82
CA HIS A 222 -6.58 3.46 -17.00
C HIS A 222 -5.31 3.49 -17.85
N LEU A 223 -4.27 4.09 -17.32
CA LEU A 223 -2.89 3.96 -17.78
C LEU A 223 -2.08 3.29 -16.67
N LEU A 224 -1.61 2.09 -16.93
CA LEU A 224 -0.71 1.38 -16.02
C LEU A 224 0.73 1.59 -16.52
N VAL A 225 1.61 2.06 -15.63
CA VAL A 225 3.04 2.22 -15.92
C VAL A 225 3.83 1.42 -14.90
N ARG A 226 4.79 0.66 -15.37
CA ARG A 226 5.82 0.00 -14.55
C ARG A 226 7.20 0.43 -14.97
N ARG A 227 8.13 0.50 -14.02
CA ARG A 227 9.56 0.73 -14.28
C ARG A 227 10.37 -0.12 -13.31
N ALA A 228 11.20 -0.98 -13.85
CA ALA A 228 12.19 -1.69 -13.05
C ALA A 228 13.24 -0.70 -12.52
N GLN A 229 13.54 -0.79 -11.24
CA GLN A 229 14.41 0.19 -10.57
C GLN A 229 15.87 0.03 -10.99
N LYS A 230 16.35 -1.22 -11.13
CA LYS A 230 17.75 -1.48 -11.46
C LYS A 230 18.02 -1.54 -12.96
N THR A 231 17.14 -2.16 -13.74
CA THR A 231 17.34 -2.28 -15.19
C THR A 231 16.89 -1.05 -15.97
N GLY A 232 16.03 -0.20 -15.38
CA GLY A 232 15.43 0.95 -16.04
C GLY A 232 14.42 0.58 -17.12
N GLU A 233 14.03 -0.70 -17.27
CA GLU A 233 13.02 -1.14 -18.23
C GLU A 233 11.63 -0.65 -17.80
N MET A 234 10.83 -0.22 -18.79
CA MET A 234 9.49 0.31 -18.55
C MET A 234 8.44 -0.40 -19.39
N LEU A 235 7.24 -0.55 -18.82
CA LEU A 235 6.01 -0.89 -19.54
C LEU A 235 5.00 0.24 -19.41
N ALA A 236 4.35 0.58 -20.52
CA ALA A 236 3.16 1.41 -20.55
C ALA A 236 2.00 0.58 -21.09
N CYS A 237 0.93 0.42 -20.32
CA CYS A 237 -0.23 -0.37 -20.69
C CYS A 237 -1.48 0.52 -20.60
N LEU A 238 -2.10 0.78 -21.74
CA LEU A 238 -3.38 1.47 -21.82
C LEU A 238 -4.50 0.47 -21.59
N VAL A 239 -5.43 0.79 -20.73
CA VAL A 239 -6.63 -0.02 -20.45
C VAL A 239 -7.85 0.72 -20.94
N THR A 240 -8.63 0.08 -21.79
CA THR A 240 -9.82 0.67 -22.43
C THR A 240 -11.02 -0.27 -22.36
N THR A 241 -12.19 0.24 -22.71
CA THR A 241 -13.35 -0.60 -23.03
C THR A 241 -13.26 -1.07 -24.48
N THR A 242 -14.20 -1.94 -24.89
CA THR A 242 -14.38 -2.33 -26.31
C THR A 242 -15.29 -1.36 -27.10
N GLN A 243 -15.67 -0.21 -26.52
CA GLN A 243 -16.64 0.75 -27.08
C GLN A 243 -16.00 1.69 -28.12
N MET A 244 -15.25 1.14 -29.08
CA MET A 244 -14.68 1.87 -30.22
C MET A 244 -14.64 0.96 -31.44
N GLU A 245 -14.90 1.52 -32.62
CA GLU A 245 -14.79 0.80 -33.89
C GLU A 245 -13.32 0.44 -34.15
N LYS A 246 -13.09 -0.78 -34.65
CA LYS A 246 -11.76 -1.39 -34.76
C LYS A 246 -10.75 -0.55 -35.54
N GLU A 247 -11.14 -0.06 -36.71
CA GLU A 247 -10.26 0.75 -37.56
C GLU A 247 -9.87 2.08 -36.91
N ALA A 248 -10.80 2.70 -36.17
CA ALA A 248 -10.55 3.91 -35.41
C ALA A 248 -9.63 3.62 -34.20
N GLU A 249 -9.85 2.49 -33.51
CA GLU A 249 -9.00 2.04 -32.40
C GLU A 249 -7.56 1.80 -32.87
N GLU A 250 -7.37 1.06 -33.96
CA GLU A 250 -6.04 0.76 -34.52
C GLU A 250 -5.26 2.04 -34.86
N ALA A 251 -5.89 3.00 -35.52
CA ALA A 251 -5.27 4.27 -35.87
C ALA A 251 -4.92 5.10 -34.62
N LEU A 252 -5.82 5.14 -33.65
CA LEU A 252 -5.64 5.87 -32.37
C LEU A 252 -4.48 5.27 -31.56
N LEU A 253 -4.43 3.96 -31.42
CA LEU A 253 -3.37 3.26 -30.70
C LEU A 253 -2.01 3.37 -31.40
N ALA A 254 -1.97 3.33 -32.73
CA ALA A 254 -0.73 3.56 -33.48
C ALA A 254 -0.14 4.95 -33.20
N GLY A 255 -0.98 6.00 -33.23
CA GLY A 255 -0.53 7.36 -32.92
C GLY A 255 -0.07 7.52 -31.47
N TRP A 256 -0.78 6.91 -30.50
CA TRP A 256 -0.36 6.90 -29.10
C TRP A 256 0.99 6.19 -28.91
N LYS A 257 1.16 5.02 -29.51
CA LYS A 257 2.44 4.31 -29.51
C LYS A 257 3.59 5.18 -30.03
N ASP A 258 3.39 5.83 -31.18
CA ASP A 258 4.43 6.69 -31.79
C ASP A 258 4.74 7.90 -30.90
N CYS A 259 3.73 8.47 -30.24
CA CYS A 259 3.90 9.52 -29.25
C CYS A 259 4.79 9.07 -28.07
N LEU A 260 4.56 7.88 -27.52
CA LEU A 260 5.37 7.35 -26.42
C LEU A 260 6.80 7.01 -26.84
N LEU A 261 7.00 6.46 -28.03
CA LEU A 261 8.33 6.12 -28.57
C LEU A 261 9.20 7.35 -28.84
N ALA A 262 8.59 8.52 -29.02
CA ALA A 262 9.30 9.80 -29.22
C ALA A 262 9.72 10.48 -27.90
N LEU A 263 9.30 9.96 -26.73
CA LEU A 263 9.60 10.60 -25.44
C LEU A 263 11.08 10.48 -25.06
N PRO A 264 11.69 11.57 -24.53
CA PRO A 264 13.05 11.56 -24.02
C PRO A 264 13.04 10.96 -22.60
N LEU A 265 12.85 9.64 -22.51
CA LEU A 265 12.90 8.91 -21.26
C LEU A 265 14.34 8.62 -20.84
N GLU A 266 14.61 8.59 -19.55
CA GLU A 266 15.88 8.12 -19.00
C GLU A 266 15.95 6.59 -19.04
N GLY A 267 14.83 5.93 -18.70
CA GLY A 267 14.68 4.48 -18.82
C GLY A 267 14.38 4.05 -20.26
N ARG A 268 14.39 2.72 -20.49
CA ARG A 268 14.05 2.13 -21.78
C ARG A 268 12.58 1.66 -21.77
N LEU A 269 11.75 2.23 -22.63
CA LEU A 269 10.39 1.74 -22.85
C LEU A 269 10.47 0.37 -23.53
N ALA A 270 10.42 -0.69 -22.73
CA ALA A 270 10.58 -2.07 -23.18
C ALA A 270 9.32 -2.60 -23.87
N GLY A 271 8.13 -2.11 -23.45
CA GLY A 271 6.88 -2.51 -24.05
C GLY A 271 5.79 -1.46 -23.93
N ILE A 272 4.95 -1.39 -24.97
CA ILE A 272 3.72 -0.63 -25.04
C ILE A 272 2.60 -1.62 -25.29
N LEU A 273 1.60 -1.64 -24.42
CA LEU A 273 0.53 -2.64 -24.43
C LEU A 273 -0.84 -1.98 -24.42
N HIS A 274 -1.82 -2.70 -24.93
CA HIS A 274 -3.21 -2.32 -24.86
C HIS A 274 -4.01 -3.49 -24.25
N THR A 275 -4.79 -3.19 -23.20
CA THR A 275 -5.63 -4.18 -22.50
C THR A 275 -7.09 -3.77 -22.58
N LYS A 276 -7.93 -4.71 -22.91
CA LYS A 276 -9.40 -4.54 -22.88
C LYS A 276 -9.94 -4.86 -21.49
N ASN A 277 -10.89 -4.07 -21.03
CA ASN A 277 -11.56 -4.25 -19.73
C ASN A 277 -12.95 -3.62 -19.77
N ASP A 278 -13.97 -4.46 -19.92
CA ASP A 278 -15.39 -4.05 -19.92
C ASP A 278 -16.07 -4.24 -18.56
N SER A 279 -15.31 -4.64 -17.53
CA SER A 279 -15.88 -4.83 -16.19
C SER A 279 -16.52 -3.55 -15.64
N VAL A 280 -17.68 -3.68 -15.00
CA VAL A 280 -18.38 -2.56 -14.37
C VAL A 280 -17.59 -2.01 -13.18
N ALA A 281 -16.83 -2.87 -12.50
CA ALA A 281 -16.00 -2.49 -11.36
C ALA A 281 -14.84 -1.58 -11.81
N ASP A 282 -14.50 -0.62 -10.94
CA ASP A 282 -13.32 0.21 -11.08
C ASP A 282 -12.06 -0.57 -10.65
N ALA A 283 -11.75 -1.57 -11.42
CA ALA A 283 -10.58 -2.43 -11.22
C ALA A 283 -9.94 -2.73 -12.57
N VAL A 284 -8.63 -2.69 -12.60
CA VAL A 284 -7.86 -3.12 -13.77
C VAL A 284 -7.92 -4.64 -13.85
N LYS A 285 -8.57 -5.15 -14.91
CA LYS A 285 -8.64 -6.57 -15.23
C LYS A 285 -8.09 -6.78 -16.62
N ASP A 286 -7.40 -7.88 -16.80
CA ASP A 286 -6.95 -8.34 -18.11
C ASP A 286 -8.06 -9.19 -18.76
N GLU A 287 -8.78 -8.60 -19.71
CA GLU A 287 -9.78 -9.30 -20.54
C GLU A 287 -9.27 -9.46 -21.98
N GLY A 288 -7.96 -9.32 -22.18
CA GLY A 288 -7.25 -9.46 -23.44
C GLY A 288 -6.23 -8.35 -23.61
N THR A 289 -4.95 -8.72 -23.64
CA THR A 289 -3.83 -7.79 -23.79
C THR A 289 -3.11 -8.07 -25.12
N GLU A 290 -2.89 -7.02 -25.90
CA GLU A 290 -2.06 -7.06 -27.10
C GLU A 290 -0.80 -6.21 -26.91
N VAL A 291 0.28 -6.60 -27.59
CA VAL A 291 1.56 -5.89 -27.59
C VAL A 291 1.60 -4.98 -28.82
N LEU A 292 1.53 -3.66 -28.58
CA LEU A 292 1.63 -2.66 -29.65
C LEU A 292 3.09 -2.43 -30.10
N SER A 293 4.03 -2.61 -29.16
CA SER A 293 5.48 -2.52 -29.43
C SER A 293 6.29 -3.19 -28.33
N GLY A 294 7.39 -3.81 -28.69
CA GLY A 294 8.38 -4.38 -27.77
C GLY A 294 7.96 -5.67 -27.07
N SER A 295 8.16 -5.75 -25.77
CA SER A 295 7.96 -6.93 -24.93
C SER A 295 6.78 -6.75 -23.97
N PRO A 296 6.01 -7.83 -23.65
CA PRO A 296 4.97 -7.77 -22.63
C PRO A 296 5.53 -7.80 -21.20
N VAL A 297 6.85 -7.90 -21.01
CA VAL A 297 7.50 -8.05 -19.72
C VAL A 297 8.70 -7.13 -19.57
N ILE A 298 9.01 -6.80 -18.34
CA ILE A 298 10.27 -6.18 -17.90
C ILE A 298 10.98 -7.07 -16.90
N HIS A 299 12.27 -6.81 -16.70
CA HIS A 299 13.11 -7.54 -15.76
C HIS A 299 13.55 -6.60 -14.63
N GLU A 300 13.36 -7.04 -13.40
CA GLU A 300 13.86 -6.37 -12.21
C GLU A 300 14.87 -7.25 -11.50
N GLU A 301 15.89 -6.64 -10.91
CA GLU A 301 16.85 -7.34 -10.07
C GLU A 301 16.57 -7.10 -8.59
N LEU A 302 16.53 -8.18 -7.80
CA LEU A 302 16.29 -8.13 -6.37
C LEU A 302 17.20 -9.11 -5.64
N LEU A 303 18.07 -8.60 -4.76
CA LEU A 303 19.03 -9.40 -3.97
C LEU A 303 19.87 -10.41 -4.82
N GLY A 304 20.22 -10.01 -6.05
CA GLY A 304 21.03 -10.80 -6.98
C GLY A 304 20.24 -11.79 -7.83
N LEU A 305 18.93 -11.81 -7.74
CA LEU A 305 18.02 -12.60 -8.59
C LEU A 305 17.31 -11.69 -9.59
N THR A 306 17.02 -12.24 -10.77
CA THR A 306 16.26 -11.55 -11.83
C THR A 306 14.82 -12.04 -11.84
N PHE A 307 13.88 -11.10 -11.88
CA PHE A 307 12.45 -11.40 -11.93
C PHE A 307 11.82 -10.81 -13.18
N GLU A 308 11.15 -11.65 -13.95
CA GLU A 308 10.30 -11.22 -15.05
C GLU A 308 8.96 -10.72 -14.50
N ILE A 309 8.55 -9.52 -14.90
CA ILE A 309 7.37 -8.83 -14.40
C ILE A 309 6.45 -8.46 -15.57
N THR A 310 5.19 -8.89 -15.51
CA THR A 310 4.13 -8.46 -16.44
C THR A 310 3.39 -7.23 -15.91
N PRO A 311 2.57 -6.54 -16.69
CA PRO A 311 1.76 -5.42 -16.19
C PRO A 311 0.92 -5.76 -14.96
N PHE A 312 0.34 -6.96 -14.92
CA PHE A 312 -0.65 -7.37 -13.92
C PHE A 312 -0.10 -8.23 -12.79
N SER A 313 1.08 -8.86 -12.96
CA SER A 313 1.67 -9.69 -11.91
C SER A 313 1.90 -8.88 -10.63
N PHE A 314 1.66 -9.52 -9.47
CA PHE A 314 2.04 -8.94 -8.21
C PHE A 314 3.56 -8.91 -8.08
N PHE A 315 4.10 -7.77 -7.78
CA PHE A 315 5.49 -7.55 -7.39
C PHE A 315 5.53 -6.33 -6.47
N GLN A 316 6.40 -6.33 -5.46
CA GLN A 316 6.50 -5.20 -4.53
C GLN A 316 6.75 -3.90 -5.28
N THR A 317 5.95 -2.88 -4.98
CA THR A 317 5.97 -1.63 -5.75
C THR A 317 7.06 -0.65 -5.32
N ASN A 318 8.02 -1.10 -4.52
CA ASN A 318 9.27 -0.45 -4.16
C ASN A 318 10.36 -1.54 -4.10
N SER A 319 11.14 -1.68 -5.16
CA SER A 319 12.16 -2.74 -5.28
C SER A 319 13.27 -2.61 -4.24
N LEU A 320 13.77 -1.39 -3.99
CA LEU A 320 14.83 -1.18 -3.00
C LEU A 320 14.33 -1.38 -1.56
N GLY A 321 13.11 -0.95 -1.26
CA GLY A 321 12.47 -1.24 0.03
C GLY A 321 12.22 -2.74 0.22
N ALA A 322 11.88 -3.46 -0.87
CA ALA A 322 11.71 -4.91 -0.85
C ALA A 322 13.03 -5.65 -0.54
N GLU A 323 14.16 -5.15 -1.04
CA GLU A 323 15.48 -5.70 -0.67
C GLU A 323 15.76 -5.58 0.83
N VAL A 324 15.38 -4.46 1.46
CA VAL A 324 15.49 -4.27 2.91
C VAL A 324 14.58 -5.25 3.65
N LEU A 325 13.31 -5.35 3.22
CA LEU A 325 12.32 -6.24 3.83
C LEU A 325 12.75 -7.71 3.75
N TYR A 326 13.07 -8.17 2.56
CA TYR A 326 13.44 -9.58 2.32
C TYR A 326 14.82 -9.93 2.86
N GLY A 327 15.72 -8.93 2.95
CA GLY A 327 16.97 -9.06 3.67
C GLY A 327 16.74 -9.38 5.16
N LYS A 328 15.79 -8.72 5.80
CA LYS A 328 15.39 -9.00 7.19
C LYS A 328 14.66 -10.34 7.34
N VAL A 329 13.82 -10.71 6.38
CA VAL A 329 13.18 -12.04 6.36
C VAL A 329 14.25 -13.14 6.32
N ARG A 330 15.23 -13.01 5.43
CA ARG A 330 16.35 -13.96 5.32
C ARG A 330 17.22 -13.98 6.57
N GLU A 331 17.51 -12.82 7.17
CA GLU A 331 18.24 -12.72 8.44
C GLU A 331 17.52 -13.50 9.55
N TYR A 332 16.22 -13.26 9.74
CA TYR A 332 15.42 -13.92 10.77
C TYR A 332 15.22 -15.42 10.51
N ALA A 333 15.11 -15.80 9.24
CA ALA A 333 14.99 -17.20 8.86
C ALA A 333 16.22 -18.02 9.26
N LEU A 334 17.42 -17.42 9.17
CA LEU A 334 18.70 -18.11 9.35
C LEU A 334 19.36 -17.87 10.72
N GLU A 335 18.79 -17.01 11.55
CA GLU A 335 19.38 -16.65 12.82
C GLU A 335 19.73 -17.87 13.67
N GLN A 336 20.97 -17.92 14.17
CA GLN A 336 21.49 -18.99 15.04
C GLN A 336 21.33 -20.43 14.49
N LEU A 337 21.13 -20.59 13.18
CA LEU A 337 21.16 -21.91 12.57
C LEU A 337 22.60 -22.28 12.23
N GLU A 338 23.05 -23.44 12.73
CA GLU A 338 24.38 -23.98 12.42
C GLU A 338 24.42 -24.63 11.03
N GLU A 339 23.27 -25.17 10.58
CA GLU A 339 23.10 -25.83 9.28
C GLU A 339 21.95 -25.21 8.49
N LYS A 340 22.01 -25.42 7.16
CA LYS A 340 20.91 -24.99 6.28
C LYS A 340 19.64 -25.78 6.61
N PRO A 341 18.47 -25.12 6.67
CA PRO A 341 17.19 -25.82 6.79
C PRO A 341 17.01 -26.84 5.67
N GLU A 342 16.54 -28.07 6.01
CA GLU A 342 16.19 -29.08 5.03
C GLU A 342 15.05 -28.60 4.15
N VAL A 343 13.95 -28.14 4.78
CA VAL A 343 12.73 -27.69 4.10
C VAL A 343 12.22 -26.39 4.70
N ILE A 344 12.02 -25.38 3.85
CA ILE A 344 11.31 -24.15 4.19
C ILE A 344 9.97 -24.13 3.46
N PHE A 345 8.89 -23.83 4.17
CA PHE A 345 7.61 -23.50 3.54
C PHE A 345 7.44 -21.98 3.45
N ASP A 346 7.12 -21.48 2.25
CA ASP A 346 6.70 -20.09 1.99
C ASP A 346 5.20 -20.11 1.70
N LEU A 347 4.40 -19.82 2.72
CA LEU A 347 2.93 -19.88 2.62
C LEU A 347 2.40 -18.49 2.25
N TYR A 348 1.51 -18.45 1.26
CA TYR A 348 1.07 -17.24 0.55
C TYR A 348 2.18 -16.65 -0.31
N SER A 349 2.88 -17.51 -1.05
CA SER A 349 4.16 -17.15 -1.70
C SER A 349 4.05 -16.16 -2.88
N GLY A 350 2.83 -15.86 -3.36
CA GLY A 350 2.63 -14.98 -4.51
C GLY A 350 3.43 -15.46 -5.73
N THR A 351 4.24 -14.58 -6.32
CA THR A 351 5.16 -14.91 -7.42
C THR A 351 6.48 -15.56 -6.96
N GLY A 352 6.51 -16.09 -5.73
CA GLY A 352 7.63 -16.86 -5.20
C GLY A 352 8.89 -16.06 -4.89
N THR A 353 8.79 -14.76 -4.69
CA THR A 353 9.95 -13.89 -4.49
C THR A 353 10.71 -14.25 -3.21
N ILE A 354 10.02 -14.44 -2.07
CA ILE A 354 10.66 -14.82 -0.80
C ILE A 354 11.25 -16.22 -0.90
N ALA A 355 10.48 -17.18 -1.44
CA ALA A 355 10.96 -18.55 -1.65
C ALA A 355 12.27 -18.59 -2.44
N GLN A 356 12.35 -17.85 -3.54
CA GLN A 356 13.55 -17.80 -4.37
C GLN A 356 14.73 -17.12 -3.67
N ILE A 357 14.50 -16.06 -2.88
CA ILE A 357 15.55 -15.39 -2.09
C ILE A 357 16.11 -16.32 -1.00
N LEU A 358 15.29 -17.24 -0.49
CA LEU A 358 15.70 -18.24 0.51
C LEU A 358 16.32 -19.51 -0.09
N ALA A 359 16.08 -19.78 -1.36
CA ALA A 359 16.58 -21.00 -2.02
C ALA A 359 18.11 -21.22 -1.89
N PRO A 360 18.98 -20.20 -2.03
CA PRO A 360 20.42 -20.39 -1.87
C PRO A 360 20.86 -20.81 -0.45
N VAL A 361 20.00 -20.58 0.55
CA VAL A 361 20.30 -20.79 1.97
C VAL A 361 19.51 -21.94 2.60
N ALA A 362 18.74 -22.68 1.80
CA ALA A 362 18.00 -23.88 2.20
C ALA A 362 18.32 -25.06 1.27
N LYS A 363 18.02 -26.32 1.69
CA LYS A 363 18.12 -27.46 0.78
C LYS A 363 16.91 -27.51 -0.15
N LYS A 364 15.73 -27.22 0.35
CA LYS A 364 14.47 -27.15 -0.43
C LYS A 364 13.58 -26.01 0.09
N VAL A 365 12.91 -25.33 -0.82
CA VAL A 365 11.85 -24.35 -0.50
C VAL A 365 10.57 -24.71 -1.24
N VAL A 366 9.46 -24.79 -0.52
CA VAL A 366 8.12 -25.07 -1.09
C VAL A 366 7.24 -23.85 -0.91
N GLY A 367 6.86 -23.22 -2.01
CA GLY A 367 5.93 -22.10 -2.06
C GLY A 367 4.50 -22.57 -2.30
N VAL A 368 3.55 -22.07 -1.53
CA VAL A 368 2.11 -22.35 -1.68
C VAL A 368 1.37 -21.06 -1.96
N GLU A 369 0.64 -21.00 -3.08
CA GLU A 369 -0.11 -19.82 -3.53
C GLU A 369 -1.43 -20.26 -4.18
N ILE A 370 -2.52 -19.52 -3.92
CA ILE A 370 -3.85 -19.84 -4.44
C ILE A 370 -4.03 -19.42 -5.90
N VAL A 371 -3.31 -18.39 -6.35
CA VAL A 371 -3.42 -17.84 -7.71
C VAL A 371 -2.50 -18.61 -8.65
N GLU A 372 -3.07 -19.39 -9.54
CA GLU A 372 -2.33 -20.27 -10.46
C GLU A 372 -1.35 -19.50 -11.36
N GLU A 373 -1.75 -18.33 -11.87
CA GLU A 373 -0.89 -17.47 -12.68
C GLU A 373 0.35 -16.98 -11.93
N ALA A 374 0.21 -16.72 -10.63
CA ALA A 374 1.35 -16.35 -9.77
C ALA A 374 2.30 -17.54 -9.59
N VAL A 375 1.78 -18.76 -9.43
CA VAL A 375 2.58 -20.00 -9.34
C VAL A 375 3.33 -20.26 -10.65
N LEU A 376 2.71 -20.05 -11.80
CA LEU A 376 3.38 -20.18 -13.10
C LEU A 376 4.51 -19.15 -13.26
N ALA A 377 4.27 -17.90 -12.85
CA ALA A 377 5.30 -16.88 -12.83
C ALA A 377 6.45 -17.22 -11.86
N ALA A 378 6.14 -17.77 -10.69
CA ALA A 378 7.14 -18.22 -9.71
C ALA A 378 8.05 -19.31 -10.28
N ARG A 379 7.49 -20.33 -10.95
CA ARG A 379 8.25 -21.40 -11.60
C ARG A 379 9.15 -20.85 -12.70
N LYS A 380 8.60 -19.98 -13.58
CA LYS A 380 9.37 -19.33 -14.64
C LYS A 380 10.55 -18.51 -14.10
N ASN A 381 10.34 -17.75 -13.03
CA ASN A 381 11.40 -16.97 -12.40
C ASN A 381 12.43 -17.86 -11.69
N ALA A 382 12.03 -18.97 -11.07
CA ALA A 382 12.98 -19.92 -10.49
C ALA A 382 13.85 -20.57 -11.58
N ASP A 383 13.28 -20.96 -12.71
CA ASP A 383 14.03 -21.49 -13.87
C ASP A 383 15.00 -20.43 -14.43
N LEU A 384 14.56 -19.17 -14.57
CA LEU A 384 15.38 -18.04 -15.01
C LEU A 384 16.61 -17.85 -14.10
N ASN A 385 16.44 -18.05 -12.80
CA ASN A 385 17.49 -17.92 -11.80
C ASN A 385 18.28 -19.23 -11.55
N GLY A 386 17.97 -20.32 -12.25
CA GLY A 386 18.63 -21.62 -12.08
C GLY A 386 18.39 -22.27 -10.72
N LEU A 387 17.28 -21.96 -10.06
CA LEU A 387 16.93 -22.45 -8.72
C LEU A 387 16.15 -23.76 -8.81
N SER A 388 16.88 -24.89 -8.84
CA SER A 388 16.28 -26.24 -8.93
C SER A 388 15.69 -26.77 -7.63
N ASN A 389 15.90 -26.07 -6.51
CA ASN A 389 15.42 -26.45 -5.18
C ASN A 389 14.17 -25.67 -4.72
N CYS A 390 13.52 -24.94 -5.62
CA CYS A 390 12.23 -24.33 -5.40
C CYS A 390 11.11 -25.17 -6.01
N GLU A 391 10.09 -25.49 -5.21
CA GLU A 391 8.85 -26.12 -5.67
C GLU A 391 7.69 -25.16 -5.41
N PHE A 392 6.78 -24.99 -6.37
CA PHE A 392 5.62 -24.12 -6.22
C PHE A 392 4.33 -24.89 -6.47
N ILE A 393 3.39 -24.81 -5.52
CA ILE A 393 2.12 -25.52 -5.49
C ILE A 393 0.98 -24.53 -5.58
N ALA A 394 0.12 -24.71 -6.61
CA ALA A 394 -1.11 -23.92 -6.73
C ALA A 394 -2.19 -24.51 -5.83
N GLY A 395 -2.70 -23.71 -4.89
CA GLY A 395 -3.79 -24.12 -4.04
C GLY A 395 -3.98 -23.25 -2.79
N ASP A 396 -5.16 -23.39 -2.21
CA ASP A 396 -5.48 -22.73 -0.95
C ASP A 396 -4.66 -23.35 0.19
N VAL A 397 -3.88 -22.51 0.89
CA VAL A 397 -3.08 -22.92 2.06
C VAL A 397 -3.92 -23.76 3.01
N LEU A 398 -5.20 -23.39 3.26
CA LEU A 398 -6.10 -24.13 4.13
C LEU A 398 -6.32 -25.60 3.70
N LYS A 399 -6.18 -25.91 2.40
CA LYS A 399 -6.42 -27.25 1.84
C LYS A 399 -5.11 -28.00 1.61
N VAL A 400 -4.16 -27.33 0.96
CA VAL A 400 -2.88 -27.94 0.53
C VAL A 400 -2.01 -28.36 1.69
N VAL A 401 -2.06 -27.64 2.81
CA VAL A 401 -1.23 -27.91 4.00
C VAL A 401 -1.39 -29.34 4.55
N ASP A 402 -2.58 -29.94 4.43
CA ASP A 402 -2.84 -31.31 4.92
C ASP A 402 -2.24 -32.38 4.00
N ASP A 403 -2.03 -32.05 2.72
CA ASP A 403 -1.59 -32.98 1.68
C ASP A 403 -0.06 -32.92 1.44
N LEU A 404 0.66 -31.98 2.10
CA LEU A 404 2.09 -31.85 1.97
C LEU A 404 2.79 -33.03 2.63
N ALA A 405 3.53 -33.80 1.84
CA ALA A 405 4.25 -34.98 2.30
C ALA A 405 5.45 -34.64 3.21
N GLU A 406 5.97 -33.44 3.09
CA GLU A 406 7.19 -32.98 3.77
C GLU A 406 6.81 -32.18 5.03
N LYS A 407 7.68 -32.26 6.03
CA LYS A 407 7.58 -31.41 7.23
C LYS A 407 8.59 -30.28 7.12
N PRO A 408 8.18 -29.03 7.28
CA PRO A 408 9.10 -27.90 7.25
C PRO A 408 9.88 -27.79 8.57
N ASP A 409 11.13 -27.33 8.48
CA ASP A 409 11.90 -26.87 9.65
C ASP A 409 11.55 -25.44 10.03
N LEU A 410 11.15 -24.66 9.04
CA LEU A 410 10.83 -23.24 9.13
C LEU A 410 9.66 -22.92 8.21
N ILE A 411 8.77 -22.04 8.67
CA ILE A 411 7.67 -21.48 7.85
C ILE A 411 7.85 -19.98 7.73
N ILE A 412 7.74 -19.47 6.49
CA ILE A 412 7.55 -18.05 6.19
C ILE A 412 6.06 -17.84 5.96
N LEU A 413 5.53 -16.78 6.53
CA LEU A 413 4.13 -16.32 6.37
C LEU A 413 4.11 -14.90 5.84
N ASP A 414 3.54 -14.70 4.65
CA ASP A 414 3.24 -13.37 4.09
C ASP A 414 1.76 -13.30 3.67
N PRO A 415 0.82 -13.39 4.62
CA PRO A 415 -0.60 -13.49 4.32
C PRO A 415 -1.17 -12.15 3.81
N PRO A 416 -2.37 -12.17 3.20
CA PRO A 416 -3.06 -10.97 2.75
C PRO A 416 -3.37 -10.03 3.92
N ARG A 417 -3.79 -8.78 3.60
CA ARG A 417 -4.07 -7.71 4.58
C ARG A 417 -5.00 -8.12 5.74
N ASP A 418 -5.86 -9.08 5.54
CA ASP A 418 -6.78 -9.55 6.60
C ASP A 418 -6.12 -10.54 7.57
N GLY A 419 -4.85 -10.88 7.35
CA GLY A 419 -4.10 -11.86 8.14
C GLY A 419 -4.46 -13.30 7.76
N ILE A 420 -4.08 -14.26 8.60
CA ILE A 420 -4.31 -15.66 8.36
C ILE A 420 -5.76 -16.02 8.71
N HIS A 421 -6.38 -16.81 7.83
CA HIS A 421 -7.72 -17.32 8.11
C HIS A 421 -7.72 -18.17 9.40
N PRO A 422 -8.69 -18.01 10.33
CA PRO A 422 -8.68 -18.71 11.64
C PRO A 422 -8.54 -20.23 11.57
N LYS A 423 -9.07 -20.88 10.51
CA LYS A 423 -8.89 -22.32 10.30
C LYS A 423 -7.50 -22.67 9.78
N ALA A 424 -6.88 -21.81 8.98
CA ALA A 424 -5.56 -22.06 8.43
C ALA A 424 -4.47 -21.90 9.51
N ILE A 425 -4.58 -20.93 10.41
CA ILE A 425 -3.58 -20.74 11.47
C ILE A 425 -3.49 -21.97 12.39
N GLY A 426 -4.62 -22.64 12.69
CA GLY A 426 -4.62 -23.88 13.45
C GLY A 426 -3.86 -25.02 12.78
N LYS A 427 -3.97 -25.15 11.45
CA LYS A 427 -3.22 -26.15 10.67
C LYS A 427 -1.73 -25.81 10.61
N ILE A 428 -1.38 -24.54 10.43
CA ILE A 428 0.02 -24.08 10.46
C ILE A 428 0.66 -24.41 11.81
N ILE A 429 -0.03 -24.16 12.92
CA ILE A 429 0.41 -24.52 14.26
C ILE A 429 0.61 -26.03 14.42
N ALA A 430 -0.24 -26.84 13.78
CA ALA A 430 -0.17 -28.30 13.85
C ALA A 430 1.09 -28.91 13.22
N PHE A 431 1.79 -28.20 12.30
CA PHE A 431 3.10 -28.63 11.82
C PHE A 431 4.12 -28.72 12.95
N GLY A 432 3.95 -27.93 14.00
CA GLY A 432 4.82 -27.96 15.16
C GLY A 432 6.26 -27.49 14.89
N VAL A 433 6.46 -26.66 13.85
CA VAL A 433 7.77 -26.10 13.54
C VAL A 433 8.32 -25.29 14.70
N LYS A 434 9.63 -25.29 14.85
CA LYS A 434 10.30 -24.51 15.90
C LYS A 434 10.29 -23.02 15.59
N ARG A 435 10.33 -22.64 14.30
CA ARG A 435 10.51 -21.25 13.85
C ARG A 435 9.50 -20.85 12.79
N ILE A 436 8.94 -19.65 12.98
CA ILE A 436 8.09 -18.97 11.99
C ILE A 436 8.62 -17.55 11.79
N VAL A 437 8.77 -17.13 10.53
CA VAL A 437 8.97 -15.72 10.19
C VAL A 437 7.68 -15.19 9.60
N TYR A 438 7.07 -14.22 10.27
CA TYR A 438 5.79 -13.62 9.85
C TYR A 438 6.06 -12.22 9.27
N VAL A 439 5.68 -12.01 8.01
CA VAL A 439 5.69 -10.71 7.31
C VAL A 439 4.26 -10.18 7.27
N SER A 440 4.05 -8.90 7.52
CA SER A 440 2.72 -8.31 7.51
C SER A 440 2.70 -6.86 7.05
N CYS A 441 1.90 -6.57 6.03
CA CYS A 441 1.62 -5.21 5.57
C CYS A 441 0.53 -4.50 6.42
N LYS A 442 -0.08 -5.18 7.41
CA LYS A 442 -1.13 -4.62 8.26
C LYS A 442 -0.94 -5.05 9.72
N PRO A 443 -0.18 -4.29 10.50
CA PRO A 443 0.16 -4.63 11.91
C PRO A 443 -1.03 -4.97 12.81
N THR A 444 -2.21 -4.43 12.54
CA THR A 444 -3.43 -4.75 13.31
C THR A 444 -3.94 -6.18 13.11
N SER A 445 -3.75 -6.75 11.91
CA SER A 445 -4.07 -8.15 11.65
C SER A 445 -3.00 -9.06 12.25
N LEU A 446 -1.74 -8.66 12.14
CA LEU A 446 -0.61 -9.36 12.75
C LEU A 446 -0.80 -9.52 14.26
N VAL A 447 -1.11 -8.46 14.99
CA VAL A 447 -1.30 -8.52 16.46
C VAL A 447 -2.37 -9.56 16.85
N ARG A 448 -3.49 -9.63 16.11
CA ARG A 448 -4.51 -10.65 16.33
C ARG A 448 -3.98 -12.07 16.09
N ASP A 449 -3.20 -12.27 15.04
CA ASP A 449 -2.67 -13.59 14.69
C ASP A 449 -1.54 -13.99 15.65
N LEU A 450 -0.74 -13.03 16.15
CA LEU A 450 0.28 -13.25 17.17
C LEU A 450 -0.34 -13.73 18.50
N GLU A 451 -1.50 -13.21 18.89
CA GLU A 451 -2.20 -13.67 20.09
C GLU A 451 -2.53 -15.19 19.99
N ILE A 452 -3.00 -15.62 18.82
CA ILE A 452 -3.31 -17.05 18.59
C ILE A 452 -2.04 -17.89 18.61
N LEU A 453 -0.96 -17.44 17.93
CA LEU A 453 0.32 -18.18 17.88
C LEU A 453 0.97 -18.26 19.26
N GLN A 454 0.94 -17.22 20.07
CA GLN A 454 1.48 -17.21 21.42
C GLN A 454 0.70 -18.16 22.34
N ASN A 455 -0.64 -18.22 22.24
CA ASN A 455 -1.45 -19.16 22.97
C ASN A 455 -1.17 -20.62 22.58
N ALA A 456 -0.58 -20.86 21.41
CA ALA A 456 -0.11 -22.16 20.94
C ALA A 456 1.37 -22.48 21.29
N GLY A 457 2.00 -21.64 22.12
CA GLY A 457 3.36 -21.87 22.64
C GLY A 457 4.49 -21.20 21.82
N TYR A 458 4.16 -20.36 20.85
CA TYR A 458 5.17 -19.53 20.18
C TYR A 458 5.45 -18.27 21.02
N ARG A 459 6.66 -17.73 20.90
CA ARG A 459 7.05 -16.44 21.44
C ARG A 459 7.62 -15.58 20.33
N VAL A 460 7.28 -14.29 20.35
CA VAL A 460 7.93 -13.29 19.50
C VAL A 460 9.31 -13.01 20.07
N GLU A 461 10.37 -13.44 19.38
CA GLU A 461 11.76 -13.26 19.82
C GLU A 461 12.33 -11.94 19.30
N ARG A 462 12.04 -11.59 18.04
CA ARG A 462 12.50 -10.33 17.41
C ARG A 462 11.40 -9.73 16.53
N THR A 463 11.38 -8.42 16.44
CA THR A 463 10.49 -7.70 15.54
C THR A 463 11.21 -6.49 14.95
N CYS A 464 11.05 -6.28 13.67
CA CYS A 464 11.43 -5.04 13.01
C CYS A 464 10.31 -4.58 12.07
N CYS A 465 10.40 -3.32 11.64
CA CYS A 465 9.51 -2.79 10.62
C CYS A 465 10.29 -2.17 9.47
N VAL A 466 9.68 -2.13 8.29
CA VAL A 466 10.23 -1.46 7.11
C VAL A 466 9.24 -0.39 6.64
N ASN A 467 9.72 0.84 6.49
CA ASN A 467 9.00 1.92 5.86
C ASN A 467 9.03 1.75 4.34
N MET A 468 8.35 0.70 3.86
CA MET A 468 8.30 0.32 2.46
C MET A 468 7.73 1.42 1.56
N PHE A 469 6.80 2.21 2.11
CA PHE A 469 6.08 3.25 1.38
C PHE A 469 6.18 4.58 2.11
N PRO A 470 7.33 5.30 1.97
CA PRO A 470 7.50 6.65 2.50
C PRO A 470 6.33 7.57 2.12
N SER A 471 6.01 8.51 2.99
CA SER A 471 4.91 9.46 2.85
C SER A 471 3.49 8.87 2.87
N THR A 472 3.34 7.55 3.08
CA THR A 472 2.05 6.87 3.25
C THR A 472 1.90 6.28 4.66
N SER A 473 0.72 5.73 4.98
CA SER A 473 0.49 5.02 6.24
C SER A 473 0.99 3.57 6.25
N GLY A 474 1.54 3.07 5.15
CA GLY A 474 2.02 1.69 5.04
C GLY A 474 3.19 1.41 6.00
N ILE A 475 3.13 0.24 6.63
CA ILE A 475 4.20 -0.31 7.49
C ILE A 475 4.26 -1.79 7.19
N GLU A 476 5.43 -2.27 6.78
CA GLU A 476 5.71 -3.71 6.73
C GLU A 476 6.36 -4.12 8.04
N THR A 477 5.88 -5.21 8.63
CA THR A 477 6.39 -5.72 9.91
C THR A 477 6.90 -7.14 9.73
N VAL A 478 8.06 -7.44 10.26
CA VAL A 478 8.64 -8.79 10.27
C VAL A 478 8.79 -9.23 11.71
N CYS A 479 8.23 -10.38 12.06
CA CYS A 479 8.37 -10.99 13.37
C CYS A 479 9.04 -12.37 13.25
N LEU A 480 10.05 -12.60 14.07
CA LEU A 480 10.60 -13.93 14.31
C LEU A 480 9.85 -14.53 15.51
N LEU A 481 9.25 -15.70 15.31
CA LEU A 481 8.59 -16.46 16.36
C LEU A 481 9.31 -17.80 16.56
N GLU A 482 9.52 -18.16 17.82
CA GLU A 482 10.07 -19.45 18.19
C GLU A 482 9.14 -20.20 19.15
N ARG A 483 9.03 -21.50 18.94
CA ARG A 483 8.25 -22.38 19.80
C ARG A 483 9.12 -22.89 20.95
N ARG A 484 8.64 -22.74 22.18
CA ARG A 484 9.26 -23.23 23.40
C ARG A 484 8.80 -24.64 23.75
#